data_f521ae62070dbd913179caaaf7e791ac
#
_entry.id   f521ae62070dbd913179caaaf7e791ac
#
_cell.length_a   1.000
_cell.length_b   1.000
_cell.length_c   1.000
_cell.angle_alpha   90.00
_cell.angle_beta   90.00
_cell.angle_gamma   90.00
#
_symmetry.space_group_name_H-M   'P 1'
#
loop_
_entity.id
_entity.type
_entity.pdbx_description
1 polymer ?
#
loop_
_entity_poly.entity_id
_entity_poly.type
_entity_poly.pdbx_seq_one_letter_code
_entity_poly.pdbx_strand_id
1 'polypeptide(L)'
;MRISRRDLSFLLPMLAAGAQTQEAAPVETITSKAYPNGQVPYKGDDKKRSREFFLAQTHSGFKVEMHETNLGPGIEAHPPHRHVHEEIMVVTAGLLEANMDGVKTTVPAGSVLLFGSNQPHNVRNPGPVTAKYYVIELRGMEA
;
A
#
# COMPACT_ATOMS: atom_id res chain seq x y z
N MET A 1 -22.34 39.89 -57.94
CA MET A 1 -23.21 39.40 -56.89
C MET A 1 -22.34 39.20 -55.64
N ARG A 2 -22.43 40.12 -54.66
CA ARG A 2 -21.59 40.15 -53.46
C ARG A 2 -22.29 39.32 -52.37
N ILE A 3 -21.69 38.23 -51.89
CA ILE A 3 -22.18 37.50 -50.74
C ILE A 3 -21.49 38.03 -49.49
N SER A 4 -22.31 38.61 -48.62
CA SER A 4 -21.97 39.20 -47.33
C SER A 4 -21.63 38.12 -46.35
N ARG A 5 -20.52 38.38 -45.63
CA ARG A 5 -20.14 37.65 -44.43
C ARG A 5 -21.03 38.14 -43.29
N ARG A 6 -21.90 37.29 -42.76
CA ARG A 6 -22.59 37.53 -41.49
C ARG A 6 -22.74 36.23 -40.73
N ASP A 7 -22.05 36.21 -39.60
CA ASP A 7 -22.45 35.67 -38.32
C ASP A 7 -22.88 34.19 -38.25
N LEU A 8 -21.93 33.34 -37.95
CA LEU A 8 -22.17 32.08 -37.23
C LEU A 8 -21.44 32.12 -35.90
N SER A 9 -22.06 32.75 -34.91
CA SER A 9 -21.66 32.63 -33.52
C SER A 9 -22.18 31.31 -32.97
N PHE A 10 -21.38 30.24 -33.04
CA PHE A 10 -21.66 29.02 -32.31
C PHE A 10 -21.25 29.24 -30.85
N LEU A 11 -22.23 29.47 -30.01
CA LEU A 11 -22.13 29.33 -28.56
C LEU A 11 -21.89 27.85 -28.23
N LEU A 12 -20.65 27.46 -27.99
CA LEU A 12 -20.32 26.22 -27.32
C LEU A 12 -20.63 26.39 -25.83
N PRO A 13 -21.49 25.57 -25.23
CA PRO A 13 -21.58 25.53 -23.77
C PRO A 13 -20.28 24.95 -23.24
N MET A 14 -19.52 25.77 -22.52
CA MET A 14 -18.45 25.30 -21.64
C MET A 14 -19.08 24.41 -20.58
N LEU A 15 -18.95 23.09 -20.74
CA LEU A 15 -19.11 22.16 -19.63
C LEU A 15 -17.90 22.39 -18.71
N ALA A 16 -18.10 23.20 -17.69
CA ALA A 16 -17.22 23.21 -16.52
C ALA A 16 -17.37 21.86 -15.84
N ALA A 17 -16.52 20.90 -16.18
CA ALA A 17 -16.32 19.71 -15.38
C ALA A 17 -15.71 20.18 -14.06
N GLY A 18 -16.57 20.41 -13.08
CA GLY A 18 -16.15 20.61 -11.72
C GLY A 18 -15.41 19.34 -11.27
N ALA A 19 -14.09 19.42 -11.15
CA ALA A 19 -13.31 18.43 -10.44
C ALA A 19 -13.81 18.45 -8.99
N GLN A 20 -14.71 17.54 -8.65
CA GLN A 20 -15.03 17.25 -7.26
C GLN A 20 -13.76 16.66 -6.67
N THR A 21 -13.02 17.47 -5.93
CA THR A 21 -12.00 16.98 -5.00
C THR A 21 -12.76 16.13 -3.98
N GLN A 22 -12.68 14.82 -4.14
CA GLN A 22 -13.21 13.89 -3.17
C GLN A 22 -12.35 14.06 -1.91
N GLU A 23 -12.89 14.79 -0.94
CA GLU A 23 -12.25 14.99 0.35
C GLU A 23 -12.02 13.60 0.95
N ALA A 24 -10.77 13.25 1.20
CA ALA A 24 -10.43 11.96 1.77
C ALA A 24 -11.13 11.85 3.14
N ALA A 25 -11.78 10.73 3.40
CA ALA A 25 -12.43 10.49 4.68
C ALA A 25 -11.43 10.72 5.83
N PRO A 26 -11.84 11.36 6.93
CA PRO A 26 -10.95 11.61 8.04
C PRO A 26 -10.39 10.29 8.59
N VAL A 27 -9.07 10.23 8.75
CA VAL A 27 -8.38 9.07 9.31
C VAL A 27 -8.68 9.02 10.81
N GLU A 28 -9.19 7.87 11.29
CA GLU A 28 -9.50 7.69 12.71
C GLU A 28 -8.23 7.77 13.58
N THR A 29 -8.34 8.38 14.76
CA THR A 29 -7.27 8.34 15.75
C THR A 29 -7.17 6.95 16.37
N ILE A 30 -5.93 6.45 16.53
CA ILE A 30 -5.67 5.14 17.15
C ILE A 30 -6.25 5.11 18.56
N THR A 31 -7.09 4.11 18.82
CA THR A 31 -7.59 3.75 20.14
C THR A 31 -7.21 2.31 20.47
N SER A 32 -7.20 1.95 21.76
CA SER A 32 -6.88 0.57 22.15
C SER A 32 -7.92 -0.40 21.59
N LYS A 33 -7.46 -1.38 20.79
CA LYS A 33 -8.32 -2.38 20.15
C LYS A 33 -7.57 -3.70 20.01
N ALA A 34 -8.26 -4.80 20.25
CA ALA A 34 -7.77 -6.14 19.94
C ALA A 34 -8.30 -6.58 18.57
N TYR A 35 -7.47 -7.30 17.84
CA TYR A 35 -7.82 -7.94 16.55
C TYR A 35 -7.62 -9.45 16.67
N PRO A 36 -8.55 -10.19 17.32
CA PRO A 36 -8.44 -11.63 17.49
C PRO A 36 -8.31 -12.35 16.15
N ASN A 37 -7.52 -13.44 16.13
CA ASN A 37 -7.35 -14.23 14.93
C ASN A 37 -8.70 -14.72 14.38
N GLY A 38 -8.88 -14.63 13.06
CA GLY A 38 -10.12 -15.01 12.38
C GLY A 38 -11.21 -13.93 12.30
N GLN A 39 -11.08 -12.81 13.02
CA GLN A 39 -12.07 -11.73 12.92
C GLN A 39 -11.86 -10.80 11.73
N VAL A 40 -10.63 -10.63 11.28
CA VAL A 40 -10.34 -9.81 10.09
C VAL A 40 -10.21 -10.76 8.88
N PRO A 41 -11.12 -10.65 7.89
CA PRO A 41 -11.10 -11.53 6.73
C PRO A 41 -9.92 -11.22 5.81
N TYR A 42 -9.39 -12.27 5.18
CA TYR A 42 -8.41 -12.12 4.11
C TYR A 42 -9.10 -11.70 2.80
N LYS A 43 -8.38 -10.90 2.01
CA LYS A 43 -8.66 -10.59 0.59
C LYS A 43 -7.55 -11.19 -0.26
N GLY A 44 -7.88 -11.65 -1.46
CA GLY A 44 -6.92 -12.29 -2.38
C GLY A 44 -7.20 -13.77 -2.55
N ASP A 45 -6.19 -14.53 -2.99
CA ASP A 45 -6.28 -15.94 -3.32
C ASP A 45 -5.19 -16.78 -2.61
N ASP A 46 -5.05 -18.07 -2.99
CA ASP A 46 -4.06 -18.97 -2.39
C ASP A 46 -2.60 -18.59 -2.72
N LYS A 47 -2.38 -17.79 -3.76
CA LYS A 47 -1.04 -17.32 -4.14
C LYS A 47 -0.61 -16.12 -3.30
N LYS A 48 -1.54 -15.18 -3.12
CA LYS A 48 -1.31 -13.99 -2.31
C LYS A 48 -2.62 -13.53 -1.69
N ARG A 49 -2.67 -13.49 -0.37
CA ARG A 49 -3.80 -12.92 0.37
C ARG A 49 -3.31 -12.06 1.52
N SER A 50 -4.03 -10.99 1.78
CA SER A 50 -3.73 -10.07 2.87
C SER A 50 -4.97 -9.71 3.66
N ARG A 51 -4.77 -9.23 4.89
CA ARG A 51 -5.83 -8.63 5.71
C ARG A 51 -5.27 -7.38 6.38
N GLU A 52 -5.98 -6.29 6.21
CA GLU A 52 -5.68 -5.02 6.84
C GLU A 52 -6.32 -4.97 8.22
N PHE A 53 -5.56 -4.61 9.23
CA PHE A 53 -6.04 -4.45 10.60
C PHE A 53 -6.53 -3.03 10.83
N PHE A 54 -5.74 -2.04 10.45
CA PHE A 54 -6.08 -0.63 10.55
C PHE A 54 -5.21 0.25 9.66
N LEU A 55 -5.78 1.38 9.29
CA LEU A 55 -5.09 2.60 8.89
C LEU A 55 -5.61 3.70 9.84
N ALA A 56 -4.75 4.23 10.70
CA ALA A 56 -5.16 5.16 11.73
C ALA A 56 -4.08 6.18 12.04
N GLN A 57 -4.46 7.30 12.67
CA GLN A 57 -3.56 8.38 13.05
C GLN A 57 -3.15 8.25 14.51
N THR A 58 -1.85 8.37 14.81
CA THR A 58 -1.35 8.43 16.19
C THR A 58 -1.73 9.74 16.85
N HIS A 59 -1.59 9.80 18.19
CA HIS A 59 -1.78 11.06 18.94
C HIS A 59 -0.89 12.20 18.44
N SER A 60 0.31 11.91 17.95
CA SER A 60 1.26 12.89 17.41
C SER A 60 1.04 13.23 15.93
N GLY A 61 -0.03 12.72 15.31
CA GLY A 61 -0.40 13.05 13.94
C GLY A 61 0.18 12.15 12.85
N PHE A 62 1.02 11.16 13.19
CA PHE A 62 1.52 10.20 12.21
C PHE A 62 0.42 9.21 11.82
N LYS A 63 0.29 8.93 10.52
CA LYS A 63 -0.55 7.83 10.04
C LYS A 63 0.25 6.53 10.10
N VAL A 64 -0.38 5.49 10.61
CA VAL A 64 0.17 4.13 10.66
C VAL A 64 -0.82 3.16 10.03
N GLU A 65 -0.34 2.35 9.12
CA GLU A 65 -1.09 1.24 8.53
C GLU A 65 -0.51 -0.07 9.02
N MET A 66 -1.35 -1.07 9.27
CA MET A 66 -0.89 -2.42 9.59
C MET A 66 -1.73 -3.48 8.88
N HIS A 67 -1.04 -4.37 8.18
CA HIS A 67 -1.65 -5.54 7.58
C HIS A 67 -0.80 -6.80 7.74
N GLU A 68 -1.40 -7.96 7.49
CA GLU A 68 -0.73 -9.25 7.38
C GLU A 68 -0.84 -9.77 5.95
N THR A 69 0.25 -10.35 5.43
CA THR A 69 0.26 -11.00 4.12
C THR A 69 0.70 -12.45 4.25
N ASN A 70 -0.01 -13.33 3.54
CA ASN A 70 0.37 -14.70 3.25
C ASN A 70 0.80 -14.78 1.78
N LEU A 71 2.02 -15.23 1.53
CA LEU A 71 2.64 -15.28 0.21
C LEU A 71 3.00 -16.73 -0.14
N GLY A 72 2.37 -17.26 -1.17
CA GLY A 72 2.57 -18.65 -1.62
C GLY A 72 3.98 -18.92 -2.14
N PRO A 73 4.36 -20.20 -2.29
CA PRO A 73 5.67 -20.60 -2.82
C PRO A 73 5.96 -20.00 -4.20
N GLY A 74 7.17 -19.43 -4.37
CA GLY A 74 7.61 -18.83 -5.62
C GLY A 74 7.00 -17.49 -5.97
N ILE A 75 6.06 -16.97 -5.17
CA ILE A 75 5.33 -15.73 -5.47
C ILE A 75 6.13 -14.52 -5.00
N GLU A 76 6.10 -13.48 -5.82
CA GLU A 76 6.58 -12.14 -5.52
C GLU A 76 5.40 -11.29 -5.01
N ALA A 77 5.62 -10.53 -3.95
CA ALA A 77 4.54 -9.71 -3.36
C ALA A 77 4.05 -8.63 -4.33
N HIS A 78 4.99 -7.95 -4.98
CA HIS A 78 4.79 -6.93 -6.02
C HIS A 78 6.14 -6.70 -6.71
N PRO A 79 6.18 -6.09 -7.91
CA PRO A 79 7.41 -5.66 -8.53
C PRO A 79 8.22 -4.71 -7.64
N PRO A 80 9.54 -4.60 -7.82
CA PRO A 80 10.34 -3.61 -7.09
C PRO A 80 9.75 -2.22 -7.21
N HIS A 81 9.59 -1.54 -6.08
CA HIS A 81 9.02 -0.20 -5.98
C HIS A 81 9.68 0.60 -4.86
N ARG A 82 9.29 1.85 -4.72
CA ARG A 82 9.73 2.75 -3.65
C ARG A 82 8.58 3.67 -3.26
N HIS A 83 8.56 4.10 -2.01
CA HIS A 83 7.61 5.06 -1.47
C HIS A 83 8.28 5.94 -0.42
N VAL A 84 7.63 7.05 -0.06
CA VAL A 84 8.21 8.05 0.86
C VAL A 84 8.16 7.63 2.34
N HIS A 85 7.25 6.73 2.70
CA HIS A 85 7.13 6.24 4.08
C HIS A 85 8.10 5.07 4.34
N GLU A 86 8.49 4.92 5.59
CA GLU A 86 9.22 3.75 6.05
C GLU A 86 8.27 2.57 6.25
N GLU A 87 8.80 1.36 6.07
CA GLU A 87 8.05 0.14 6.21
C GLU A 87 8.82 -0.86 7.07
N ILE A 88 8.14 -1.44 8.05
CA ILE A 88 8.66 -2.52 8.89
C ILE A 88 7.91 -3.79 8.51
N MET A 89 8.66 -4.87 8.22
CA MET A 89 8.09 -6.20 8.07
C MET A 89 8.56 -7.12 9.20
N VAL A 90 7.62 -7.90 9.74
CA VAL A 90 7.92 -8.95 10.74
C VAL A 90 7.55 -10.30 10.14
N VAL A 91 8.53 -11.13 9.84
CA VAL A 91 8.33 -12.47 9.26
C VAL A 91 7.96 -13.46 10.37
N THR A 92 6.77 -14.06 10.28
CA THR A 92 6.24 -14.95 11.32
C THR A 92 6.20 -16.42 10.92
N ALA A 93 6.23 -16.73 9.60
CA ALA A 93 6.31 -18.10 9.13
C ALA A 93 6.97 -18.14 7.74
N GLY A 94 7.58 -19.30 7.42
CA GLY A 94 8.20 -19.53 6.12
C GLY A 94 9.51 -18.76 5.92
N LEU A 95 9.75 -18.40 4.66
CA LEU A 95 11.00 -17.78 4.21
C LEU A 95 10.67 -16.66 3.22
N LEU A 96 11.31 -15.50 3.37
CA LEU A 96 11.31 -14.43 2.37
C LEU A 96 12.72 -14.23 1.80
N GLU A 97 12.80 -13.77 0.57
CA GLU A 97 13.96 -13.11 -0.01
C GLU A 97 13.57 -11.64 -0.18
N ALA A 98 14.27 -10.78 0.54
CA ALA A 98 14.14 -9.33 0.38
C ALA A 98 15.18 -8.86 -0.63
N ASN A 99 14.76 -8.03 -1.58
CA ASN A 99 15.64 -7.28 -2.45
C ASN A 99 15.59 -5.82 -2.02
N MET A 100 16.71 -5.28 -1.58
CA MET A 100 16.88 -3.91 -1.11
C MET A 100 17.94 -3.24 -1.99
N ASP A 101 17.51 -2.36 -2.86
CA ASP A 101 18.36 -1.65 -3.83
C ASP A 101 19.29 -2.60 -4.65
N GLY A 102 18.73 -3.73 -5.10
CA GLY A 102 19.44 -4.76 -5.85
C GLY A 102 20.18 -5.80 -4.99
N VAL A 103 20.32 -5.59 -3.68
CA VAL A 103 20.94 -6.54 -2.76
C VAL A 103 19.89 -7.50 -2.23
N LYS A 104 20.09 -8.80 -2.47
CA LYS A 104 19.18 -9.86 -2.02
C LYS A 104 19.61 -10.45 -0.69
N THR A 105 18.66 -10.56 0.24
CA THR A 105 18.88 -11.13 1.56
C THR A 105 17.79 -12.15 1.88
N THR A 106 18.19 -13.33 2.36
CA THR A 106 17.25 -14.36 2.83
C THR A 106 16.80 -14.04 4.25
N VAL A 107 15.48 -14.08 4.48
CA VAL A 107 14.84 -13.63 5.71
C VAL A 107 13.89 -14.70 6.24
N PRO A 108 14.32 -15.56 7.18
CA PRO A 108 13.48 -16.60 7.78
C PRO A 108 12.49 -16.03 8.79
N ALA A 109 11.53 -16.87 9.21
CA ALA A 109 10.64 -16.57 10.32
C ALA A 109 11.41 -16.13 11.59
N GLY A 110 10.88 -15.14 12.31
CA GLY A 110 11.53 -14.49 13.47
C GLY A 110 12.38 -13.26 13.08
N SER A 111 12.51 -12.96 11.80
CA SER A 111 13.28 -11.81 11.32
C SER A 111 12.43 -10.56 11.20
N VAL A 112 13.11 -9.41 11.22
CA VAL A 112 12.53 -8.08 10.95
C VAL A 112 13.27 -7.45 9.77
N LEU A 113 12.53 -6.85 8.85
CA LEU A 113 13.03 -6.00 7.78
C LEU A 113 12.63 -4.55 8.06
N LEU A 114 13.49 -3.62 7.71
CA LEU A 114 13.20 -2.19 7.70
C LEU A 114 13.54 -1.66 6.31
N PHE A 115 12.55 -1.10 5.63
CA PHE A 115 12.74 -0.38 4.38
C PHE A 115 12.69 1.12 4.64
N GLY A 116 13.75 1.81 4.25
CA GLY A 116 13.87 3.25 4.39
C GLY A 116 13.10 4.00 3.31
N SER A 117 12.77 5.26 3.59
CA SER A 117 12.11 6.17 2.65
C SER A 117 12.82 6.20 1.30
N ASN A 118 12.05 6.05 0.21
CA ASN A 118 12.49 6.11 -1.18
C ASN A 118 13.54 5.07 -1.60
N GLN A 119 13.82 4.06 -0.80
CA GLN A 119 14.72 2.96 -1.16
C GLN A 119 13.96 1.90 -1.98
N PRO A 120 14.46 1.53 -3.19
CA PRO A 120 13.84 0.47 -3.99
C PRO A 120 13.85 -0.86 -3.24
N HIS A 121 12.70 -1.50 -3.15
CA HIS A 121 12.59 -2.79 -2.47
C HIS A 121 11.44 -3.64 -3.00
N ASN A 122 11.53 -4.93 -2.76
CA ASN A 122 10.45 -5.91 -2.87
C ASN A 122 10.80 -7.17 -2.09
N VAL A 123 9.81 -8.02 -1.86
CA VAL A 123 9.99 -9.34 -1.27
C VAL A 123 9.34 -10.42 -2.11
N ARG A 124 9.92 -11.62 -2.09
CA ARG A 124 9.32 -12.84 -2.65
C ARG A 124 9.45 -14.01 -1.69
N ASN A 125 8.65 -15.02 -1.87
CA ASN A 125 8.79 -16.29 -1.16
C ASN A 125 9.59 -17.29 -2.02
N PRO A 126 10.86 -17.54 -1.73
CA PRO A 126 11.65 -18.53 -2.45
C PRO A 126 11.45 -19.95 -1.91
N GLY A 127 10.74 -20.10 -0.78
CA GLY A 127 10.56 -21.38 -0.08
C GLY A 127 9.44 -22.24 -0.64
N PRO A 128 9.34 -23.48 -0.17
CA PRO A 128 8.32 -24.44 -0.63
C PRO A 128 6.99 -24.33 0.12
N VAL A 129 6.91 -23.52 1.17
CA VAL A 129 5.70 -23.31 1.97
C VAL A 129 5.31 -21.83 1.99
N THR A 130 4.04 -21.55 2.30
CA THR A 130 3.56 -20.17 2.42
C THR A 130 4.37 -19.39 3.46
N ALA A 131 4.90 -18.24 3.07
CA ALA A 131 5.47 -17.27 3.99
C ALA A 131 4.37 -16.36 4.54
N LYS A 132 4.50 -15.98 5.82
CA LYS A 132 3.60 -15.08 6.51
C LYS A 132 4.39 -13.96 7.16
N TYR A 133 3.93 -12.74 6.98
CA TYR A 133 4.55 -11.55 7.56
C TYR A 133 3.55 -10.44 7.83
N TYR A 134 3.83 -9.65 8.84
CA TYR A 134 3.16 -8.38 9.09
C TYR A 134 3.93 -7.25 8.44
N VAL A 135 3.19 -6.26 7.96
CA VAL A 135 3.70 -4.99 7.46
C VAL A 135 3.17 -3.88 8.35
N ILE A 136 4.03 -2.95 8.71
CA ILE A 136 3.69 -1.72 9.42
C ILE A 136 4.29 -0.57 8.61
N GLU A 137 3.43 0.26 8.03
CA GLU A 137 3.83 1.45 7.28
C GLU A 137 3.75 2.69 8.19
N LEU A 138 4.85 3.42 8.25
CA LEU A 138 4.97 4.67 9.02
C LEU A 138 4.77 5.83 8.04
N ARG A 139 3.52 6.14 7.76
CA ARG A 139 3.13 7.18 6.80
C ARG A 139 3.16 8.54 7.47
N GLY A 140 4.19 9.31 7.37
CA GLY A 140 4.37 10.62 7.99
C GLY A 140 3.13 11.51 8.11
N MET A 141 3.28 12.70 8.66
CA MET A 141 2.23 13.71 8.59
C MET A 141 2.15 14.22 7.16
N GLU A 142 0.97 14.18 6.55
CA GLU A 142 0.74 14.95 5.32
C GLU A 142 0.80 16.44 5.70
N ALA A 143 1.66 17.17 4.99
CA ALA A 143 1.78 18.61 5.15
C ALA A 143 0.56 19.33 4.58
#